data_9968da560108b1e59e780926b6e5e00f
#
_entry.id   9968da560108b1e59e780926b6e5e00f
#
_cell.length_a   1.000
_cell.length_b   1.000
_cell.length_c   1.000
_cell.angle_alpha   90.00
_cell.angle_beta   90.00
_cell.angle_gamma   90.00
#
_symmetry.space_group_name_H-M   'P 1'
#
loop_
_entity.id
_entity.type
_entity.pdbx_description
1 polymer ?
#
loop_
_entity_poly.entity_id
_entity_poly.type
_entity_poly.pdbx_seq_one_letter_code
_entity_poly.pdbx_strand_id
1 'polypeptide(L)'
;MRLKPSFRWSIYAAFAVLFLTGAGWLVADWQKESSIGETWQQTAAYLLMVHGGAAMATLLLLGALIPLHALRAWRAAQNRISGSVMATFNAVLIVTAFGLYYLGSETLRPWMSWIHIAAGCLLALWFPVHIVLGRRKLR
;
A
#
# COMPACT_ATOMS: atom_id res chain seq x y z
N MET A 1 -13.25 4.75 18.95
CA MET A 1 -13.88 3.48 18.56
C MET A 1 -12.78 2.54 18.07
N ARG A 2 -12.60 1.37 18.71
CA ARG A 2 -11.48 0.46 18.41
C ARG A 2 -11.95 -0.65 17.48
N LEU A 3 -11.21 -0.90 16.40
CA LEU A 3 -11.37 -2.09 15.57
C LEU A 3 -11.04 -3.35 16.39
N LYS A 4 -11.68 -4.49 16.05
CA LYS A 4 -11.33 -5.78 16.64
C LYS A 4 -9.83 -6.06 16.47
N PRO A 5 -9.13 -6.59 17.47
CA PRO A 5 -7.69 -6.82 17.38
C PRO A 5 -7.26 -7.63 16.15
N SER A 6 -7.97 -8.72 15.85
CA SER A 6 -7.69 -9.57 14.68
C SER A 6 -7.74 -8.78 13.37
N PHE A 7 -8.79 -8.01 13.15
CA PHE A 7 -8.95 -7.20 11.94
C PHE A 7 -7.86 -6.14 11.80
N ARG A 8 -7.48 -5.51 12.92
CA ARG A 8 -6.37 -4.55 12.94
C ARG A 8 -5.04 -5.20 12.57
N TRP A 9 -4.75 -6.39 13.09
CA TRP A 9 -3.54 -7.13 12.75
C TRP A 9 -3.52 -7.58 11.30
N SER A 10 -4.67 -7.98 10.72
CA SER A 10 -4.76 -8.30 9.28
C SER A 10 -4.40 -7.10 8.41
N ILE A 11 -4.86 -5.88 8.77
CA ILE A 11 -4.47 -4.66 8.05
C ILE A 11 -2.96 -4.42 8.17
N TYR A 12 -2.39 -4.53 9.37
CA TYR A 12 -0.94 -4.31 9.56
C TYR A 12 -0.11 -5.31 8.77
N ALA A 13 -0.50 -6.59 8.79
CA ALA A 13 0.16 -7.64 8.03
C ALA A 13 0.06 -7.38 6.51
N ALA A 14 -1.11 -7.01 6.00
CA ALA A 14 -1.30 -6.72 4.59
C ALA A 14 -0.42 -5.55 4.11
N PHE A 15 -0.38 -4.44 4.84
CA PHE A 15 0.50 -3.31 4.52
C PHE A 15 1.98 -3.67 4.65
N ALA A 16 2.37 -4.48 5.64
CA ALA A 16 3.75 -4.94 5.79
C ALA A 16 4.18 -5.82 4.60
N VAL A 17 3.33 -6.77 4.17
CA VAL A 17 3.60 -7.62 3.00
C VAL A 17 3.71 -6.76 1.73
N LEU A 18 2.80 -5.82 1.51
CA LEU A 18 2.87 -4.90 0.37
C LEU A 18 4.18 -4.11 0.35
N PHE A 19 4.57 -3.53 1.47
CA PHE A 19 5.80 -2.75 1.56
C PHE A 19 7.04 -3.61 1.33
N LEU A 20 7.14 -4.75 2.01
CA LEU A 20 8.30 -5.64 1.92
C LEU A 20 8.45 -6.24 0.52
N THR A 21 7.36 -6.66 -0.12
CA THR A 21 7.41 -7.21 -1.47
C THR A 21 7.71 -6.13 -2.51
N GLY A 22 7.19 -4.91 -2.35
CA GLY A 22 7.51 -3.79 -3.22
C GLY A 22 8.97 -3.35 -3.09
N ALA A 23 9.49 -3.23 -1.87
CA ALA A 23 10.89 -2.91 -1.62
C ALA A 23 11.83 -4.04 -2.12
N GLY A 24 11.46 -5.29 -1.89
CA GLY A 24 12.19 -6.44 -2.40
C GLY A 24 12.25 -6.47 -3.93
N TRP A 25 11.14 -6.12 -4.57
CA TRP A 25 11.10 -6.00 -6.04
C TRP A 25 12.06 -4.93 -6.56
N LEU A 26 12.15 -3.78 -5.92
CA LEU A 26 13.11 -2.74 -6.32
C LEU A 26 14.55 -3.23 -6.25
N VAL A 27 14.90 -3.99 -5.21
CA VAL A 27 16.23 -4.58 -5.06
C VAL A 27 16.48 -5.61 -6.16
N ALA A 28 15.52 -6.49 -6.42
CA ALA A 28 15.64 -7.53 -7.44
C ALA A 28 15.74 -6.93 -8.85
N ASP A 29 14.95 -5.90 -9.14
CA ASP A 29 14.99 -5.20 -10.42
C ASP A 29 16.32 -4.48 -10.63
N TRP A 30 16.90 -3.90 -9.58
CA TRP A 30 18.22 -3.26 -9.67
C TRP A 30 19.34 -4.29 -9.93
N GLN A 31 19.22 -5.50 -9.39
CA GLN A 31 20.22 -6.56 -9.52
C GLN A 31 20.11 -7.40 -10.79
N LYS A 32 19.10 -7.18 -11.62
CA LYS A 32 18.82 -8.00 -12.83
C LYS A 32 19.94 -8.02 -13.88
N GLU A 33 20.83 -7.02 -13.86
CA GLU A 33 21.98 -6.94 -14.76
C GLU A 33 23.27 -7.53 -14.17
N SER A 34 23.22 -8.11 -12.98
CA SER A 34 24.35 -8.78 -12.35
C SER A 34 24.66 -10.14 -12.99
N SER A 35 25.79 -10.77 -12.61
CA SER A 35 26.21 -12.09 -13.10
C SER A 35 25.20 -13.22 -12.86
N ILE A 36 24.28 -13.05 -11.89
CA ILE A 36 23.18 -13.97 -11.58
C ILE A 36 21.81 -13.34 -11.89
N GLY A 37 21.76 -12.49 -12.91
CA GLY A 37 20.60 -11.68 -13.27
C GLY A 37 19.33 -12.49 -13.54
N GLU A 38 19.43 -13.72 -14.08
CA GLU A 38 18.29 -14.59 -14.30
C GLU A 38 17.59 -14.96 -12.97
N THR A 39 18.35 -15.27 -11.92
CA THR A 39 17.79 -15.54 -10.59
C THR A 39 17.09 -14.32 -10.03
N TRP A 40 17.62 -13.12 -10.24
CA TRP A 40 16.99 -11.88 -9.81
C TRP A 40 15.72 -11.56 -10.59
N GLN A 41 15.68 -11.84 -11.89
CA GLN A 41 14.47 -11.68 -12.69
C GLN A 41 13.34 -12.62 -12.22
N GLN A 42 13.66 -13.87 -11.91
CA GLN A 42 12.71 -14.82 -11.33
C GLN A 42 12.21 -14.35 -9.96
N THR A 43 13.13 -13.88 -9.11
CA THR A 43 12.79 -13.32 -7.79
C THR A 43 11.86 -12.11 -7.91
N ALA A 44 12.14 -11.19 -8.84
CA ALA A 44 11.28 -10.03 -9.11
C ALA A 44 9.87 -10.45 -9.54
N ALA A 45 9.76 -11.49 -10.40
CA ALA A 45 8.47 -12.00 -10.83
C ALA A 45 7.65 -12.59 -9.68
N TYR A 46 8.27 -13.38 -8.80
CA TYR A 46 7.61 -13.94 -7.61
C TYR A 46 7.18 -12.83 -6.63
N LEU A 47 8.03 -11.83 -6.41
CA LEU A 47 7.71 -10.70 -5.54
C LEU A 47 6.52 -9.90 -6.06
N LEU A 48 6.44 -9.66 -7.39
CA LEU A 48 5.27 -9.02 -8.01
C LEU A 48 4.00 -9.86 -7.86
N MET A 49 4.09 -11.19 -7.99
CA MET A 49 2.94 -12.07 -7.81
C MET A 49 2.40 -11.99 -6.39
N VAL A 50 3.29 -12.06 -5.38
CA VAL A 50 2.91 -11.91 -3.96
C VAL A 50 2.37 -10.52 -3.67
N HIS A 51 3.01 -9.47 -4.22
CA HIS A 51 2.56 -8.09 -4.08
C HIS A 51 1.15 -7.89 -4.64
N GLY A 52 0.87 -8.41 -5.83
CA GLY A 52 -0.46 -8.36 -6.45
C GLY A 52 -1.52 -9.10 -5.64
N GLY A 53 -1.20 -10.31 -5.16
CA GLY A 53 -2.10 -11.05 -4.28
C GLY A 53 -2.38 -10.34 -2.96
N ALA A 54 -1.34 -9.75 -2.34
CA ALA A 54 -1.49 -8.92 -1.14
C ALA A 54 -2.31 -7.64 -1.41
N ALA A 55 -2.17 -7.03 -2.60
CA ALA A 55 -2.96 -5.88 -3.00
C ALA A 55 -4.46 -6.23 -3.11
N MET A 56 -4.81 -7.38 -3.69
CA MET A 56 -6.20 -7.86 -3.75
C MET A 56 -6.77 -8.08 -2.35
N ALA A 57 -6.03 -8.74 -1.46
CA ALA A 57 -6.44 -8.92 -0.07
C ALA A 57 -6.61 -7.57 0.66
N THR A 58 -5.70 -6.63 0.41
CA THR A 58 -5.77 -5.27 0.98
C THR A 58 -7.00 -4.52 0.50
N LEU A 59 -7.38 -4.62 -0.77
CA LEU A 59 -8.61 -4.00 -1.29
C LEU A 59 -9.86 -4.49 -0.56
N LEU A 60 -9.96 -5.79 -0.28
CA LEU A 60 -11.06 -6.35 0.51
C LEU A 60 -11.07 -5.80 1.93
N LEU A 61 -9.90 -5.73 2.58
CA LEU A 61 -9.77 -5.15 3.93
C LEU A 61 -10.12 -3.67 3.95
N LEU A 62 -9.68 -2.89 2.94
CA LEU A 62 -10.03 -1.47 2.80
C LEU A 62 -11.53 -1.28 2.57
N GLY A 63 -12.16 -2.13 1.74
CA GLY A 63 -13.60 -2.12 1.54
C GLY A 63 -14.36 -2.32 2.85
N ALA A 64 -13.94 -3.28 3.68
CA ALA A 64 -14.52 -3.48 5.01
C ALA A 64 -14.17 -2.33 6.00
N LEU A 65 -13.00 -1.71 5.85
CA LEU A 65 -12.55 -0.60 6.70
C LEU A 65 -13.40 0.67 6.51
N ILE A 66 -13.91 0.93 5.31
CA ILE A 66 -14.70 2.12 5.01
C ILE A 66 -15.89 2.26 5.98
N PRO A 67 -16.86 1.33 6.06
CA PRO A 67 -17.98 1.46 6.97
C PRO A 67 -17.59 1.28 8.44
N LEU A 68 -16.60 0.43 8.74
CA LEU A 68 -16.23 0.09 10.12
C LEU A 68 -15.39 1.16 10.80
N HIS A 69 -14.62 1.94 10.04
CA HIS A 69 -13.67 2.91 10.60
C HIS A 69 -13.79 4.28 9.94
N ALA A 70 -13.61 4.38 8.62
CA ALA A 70 -13.48 5.66 7.93
C ALA A 70 -14.74 6.53 8.06
N LEU A 71 -15.91 6.00 7.70
CA LEU A 71 -17.18 6.74 7.78
C LEU A 71 -17.56 7.09 9.22
N ARG A 72 -17.29 6.20 10.17
CA ARG A 72 -17.56 6.45 11.61
C ARG A 72 -16.68 7.56 12.17
N ALA A 73 -15.36 7.53 11.86
CA ALA A 73 -14.42 8.56 12.25
C ALA A 73 -14.76 9.91 11.61
N TRP A 74 -15.17 9.89 10.35
CA TRP A 74 -15.60 11.09 9.62
C TRP A 74 -16.84 11.72 10.24
N ARG A 75 -17.88 10.93 10.54
CA ARG A 75 -19.11 11.41 11.21
C ARG A 75 -18.83 11.95 12.61
N ALA A 76 -17.91 11.32 13.34
CA ALA A 76 -17.49 11.76 14.67
C ALA A 76 -16.50 12.94 14.66
N ALA A 77 -16.20 13.54 13.51
CA ALA A 77 -15.22 14.61 13.30
C ALA A 77 -13.81 14.28 13.85
N GLN A 78 -13.45 12.99 13.92
CA GLN A 78 -12.18 12.54 14.50
C GLN A 78 -11.13 12.34 13.41
N ASN A 79 -9.96 12.96 13.58
CA ASN A 79 -8.77 12.77 12.72
C ASN A 79 -9.05 12.88 11.21
N ARG A 80 -9.96 13.77 10.79
CA ARG A 80 -10.34 13.91 9.37
C ARG A 80 -9.14 14.14 8.46
N ILE A 81 -8.22 15.03 8.84
CA ILE A 81 -7.02 15.34 8.03
C ILE A 81 -6.17 14.10 7.85
N SER A 82 -5.80 13.42 8.94
CA SER A 82 -4.98 12.23 8.88
C SER A 82 -5.66 11.07 8.12
N GLY A 83 -6.99 10.95 8.27
CA GLY A 83 -7.80 9.97 7.53
C GLY A 83 -7.87 10.30 6.03
N SER A 84 -8.02 11.59 5.66
CA SER A 84 -8.01 12.00 4.25
C SER A 84 -6.66 11.74 3.59
N VAL A 85 -5.55 12.03 4.25
CA VAL A 85 -4.20 11.72 3.74
C VAL A 85 -4.06 10.21 3.49
N MET A 86 -4.50 9.35 4.44
CA MET A 86 -4.52 7.90 4.25
C MET A 86 -5.36 7.48 3.05
N ALA A 87 -6.56 8.04 2.91
CA ALA A 87 -7.45 7.74 1.80
C ALA A 87 -6.84 8.16 0.45
N THR A 88 -6.22 9.33 0.39
CA THR A 88 -5.54 9.84 -0.82
C THR A 88 -4.39 8.93 -1.24
N PHE A 89 -3.49 8.54 -0.32
CA PHE A 89 -2.40 7.62 -0.67
C PHE A 89 -2.92 6.28 -1.17
N ASN A 90 -3.93 5.70 -0.52
CA ASN A 90 -4.53 4.45 -0.99
C ASN A 90 -5.19 4.61 -2.36
N ALA A 91 -5.91 5.70 -2.62
CA ALA A 91 -6.51 5.97 -3.92
C ALA A 91 -5.44 6.10 -5.02
N VAL A 92 -4.36 6.84 -4.77
CA VAL A 92 -3.23 6.97 -5.72
C VAL A 92 -2.60 5.61 -6.00
N LEU A 93 -2.35 4.79 -4.96
CA LEU A 93 -1.78 3.45 -5.13
C LEU A 93 -2.70 2.53 -5.94
N ILE A 94 -4.01 2.57 -5.71
CA ILE A 94 -4.99 1.76 -6.46
C ILE A 94 -5.01 2.18 -7.94
N VAL A 95 -5.09 3.49 -8.21
CA VAL A 95 -5.14 4.02 -9.58
C VAL A 95 -3.83 3.72 -10.33
N THR A 96 -2.70 3.92 -9.69
CA THR A 96 -1.39 3.65 -10.31
C THR A 96 -1.14 2.16 -10.51
N ALA A 97 -1.56 1.30 -9.57
CA ALA A 97 -1.48 -0.15 -9.75
C ALA A 97 -2.33 -0.61 -10.95
N PHE A 98 -3.56 -0.10 -11.06
CA PHE A 98 -4.42 -0.37 -12.22
C PHE A 98 -3.76 0.13 -13.52
N GLY A 99 -3.18 1.32 -13.51
CA GLY A 99 -2.44 1.86 -14.65
C GLY A 99 -1.25 0.98 -15.06
N LEU A 100 -0.48 0.46 -14.11
CA LEU A 100 0.64 -0.44 -14.37
C LEU A 100 0.22 -1.77 -15.02
N TYR A 101 -0.99 -2.26 -14.72
CA TYR A 101 -1.53 -3.48 -15.32
C TYR A 101 -2.10 -3.26 -16.73
N TYR A 102 -2.81 -2.15 -16.95
CA TYR A 102 -3.66 -1.98 -18.15
C TYR A 102 -3.14 -0.95 -19.14
N LEU A 103 -2.25 -0.03 -18.75
CA LEU A 103 -1.68 0.95 -19.69
C LEU A 103 -0.52 0.33 -20.47
N GLY A 104 -0.72 0.17 -21.78
CA GLY A 104 0.30 -0.25 -22.72
C GLY A 104 1.23 0.87 -23.21
N SER A 105 1.07 2.10 -22.71
CA SER A 105 1.85 3.26 -23.14
C SER A 105 3.25 3.24 -22.56
N GLU A 106 4.26 3.23 -23.43
CA GLU A 106 5.68 3.29 -23.04
C GLU A 106 6.06 4.59 -22.33
N THR A 107 5.33 5.67 -22.57
CA THR A 107 5.57 6.98 -21.93
C THR A 107 4.86 7.12 -20.59
N LEU A 108 3.64 6.63 -20.45
CA LEU A 108 2.84 6.78 -19.22
C LEU A 108 3.21 5.76 -18.14
N ARG A 109 3.58 4.54 -18.52
CA ARG A 109 3.90 3.46 -17.60
C ARG A 109 5.07 3.79 -16.64
N PRO A 110 6.19 4.39 -17.07
CA PRO A 110 7.24 4.83 -16.16
C PRO A 110 6.75 5.85 -15.12
N TRP A 111 5.92 6.80 -15.53
CA TRP A 111 5.33 7.78 -14.59
C TRP A 111 4.44 7.11 -13.56
N MET A 112 3.58 6.16 -13.98
CA MET A 112 2.77 5.37 -13.05
C MET A 112 3.63 4.61 -12.06
N SER A 113 4.75 4.03 -12.51
CA SER A 113 5.69 3.32 -11.65
C SER A 113 6.32 4.25 -10.59
N TRP A 114 6.85 5.39 -11.00
CA TRP A 114 7.45 6.35 -10.08
C TRP A 114 6.44 6.89 -9.06
N ILE A 115 5.23 7.23 -9.50
CA ILE A 115 4.16 7.70 -8.60
C ILE A 115 3.77 6.60 -7.62
N HIS A 116 3.64 5.35 -8.09
CA HIS A 116 3.31 4.20 -7.24
C HIS A 116 4.38 3.96 -6.16
N ILE A 117 5.65 3.94 -6.54
CA ILE A 117 6.78 3.75 -5.62
C ILE A 117 6.81 4.89 -4.59
N ALA A 118 6.74 6.14 -5.04
CA ALA A 118 6.77 7.30 -4.16
C ALA A 118 5.59 7.29 -3.17
N ALA A 119 4.38 7.04 -3.65
CA ALA A 119 3.18 6.94 -2.81
C ALA A 119 3.28 5.78 -1.80
N GLY A 120 3.83 4.64 -2.20
CA GLY A 120 4.05 3.48 -1.33
C GLY A 120 5.04 3.78 -0.21
N CYS A 121 6.16 4.41 -0.51
CA CYS A 121 7.14 4.83 0.49
C CYS A 121 6.56 5.88 1.46
N LEU A 122 5.85 6.87 0.94
CA LEU A 122 5.20 7.90 1.76
C LEU A 122 4.10 7.32 2.65
N LEU A 123 3.33 6.36 2.13
CA LEU A 123 2.32 5.65 2.93
C LEU A 123 2.97 4.85 4.06
N ALA A 124 4.09 4.18 3.81
CA ALA A 124 4.81 3.41 4.83
C ALA A 124 5.30 4.31 5.98
N LEU A 125 5.72 5.55 5.69
CA LEU A 125 6.10 6.54 6.70
C LEU A 125 4.88 7.13 7.40
N TRP A 126 3.80 7.41 6.66
CA TRP A 126 2.60 8.06 7.21
C TRP A 126 1.73 7.12 8.04
N PHE A 127 1.70 5.83 7.72
CA PHE A 127 0.84 4.86 8.40
C PHE A 127 1.08 4.77 9.92
N PRO A 128 2.33 4.66 10.43
CA PRO A 128 2.60 4.74 11.86
C PRO A 128 2.15 6.06 12.50
N VAL A 129 2.35 7.19 11.81
CA VAL A 129 1.92 8.51 12.28
C VAL A 129 0.39 8.54 12.44
N HIS A 130 -0.35 8.05 11.45
CA HIS A 130 -1.81 7.93 11.51
C HIS A 130 -2.27 7.12 12.73
N ILE A 131 -1.61 6.00 13.01
CA ILE A 131 -1.91 5.15 14.18
C ILE A 131 -1.67 5.90 15.49
N VAL A 132 -0.54 6.61 15.62
CA VAL A 132 -0.20 7.37 16.83
C VAL A 132 -1.18 8.50 17.06
N LEU A 133 -1.51 9.28 16.02
CA LEU A 133 -2.50 10.37 16.11
C LEU A 133 -3.88 9.85 16.51
N GLY A 134 -4.28 8.68 15.99
CA GLY A 134 -5.52 8.02 16.37
C GLY A 134 -5.55 7.57 17.84
N ARG A 135 -4.42 7.12 18.38
CA ARG A 135 -4.31 6.69 19.79
C ARG A 135 -4.32 7.86 20.77
N ARG A 136 -3.70 8.99 20.44
CA ARG A 136 -3.62 10.19 21.31
C ARG A 136 -4.99 10.81 21.59
N LYS A 137 -5.92 10.77 20.64
CA LYS A 137 -7.27 11.32 20.80
C LYS A 137 -8.23 10.41 21.57
N LEU A 138 -7.81 9.20 21.91
CA LEU A 138 -8.60 8.24 22.71
C LEU A 138 -8.19 8.19 24.19
N ARG A 139 -7.18 9.01 24.57
CA ARG A 139 -6.78 9.31 25.96
C ARG A 139 -7.34 10.64 26.38
#